data_2c5af12af7564b79090dfb95f1d56205
#
_entry.id   2c5af12af7564b79090dfb95f1d56205
#
_cell.length_a   1.000
_cell.length_b   1.000
_cell.length_c   1.000
_cell.angle_alpha   90.00
_cell.angle_beta   90.00
_cell.angle_gamma   90.00
#
_symmetry.space_group_name_H-M   'P 1'
#
loop_
_entity.id
_entity.type
_entity.pdbx_description
1 polymer ?
#
loop_
_entity_poly.entity_id
_entity_poly.type
_entity_poly.pdbx_seq_one_letter_code
_entity_poly.pdbx_strand_id
1 'polypeptide(L)'
;FVAAAAGAKVAKHGNRGASSKSGSADVLEAAGVNLDLTATQIGEAILKVGVGFMFAPAHHSAMKHVITARKQIGVRTVFNLLGPLTNPAGAPNQVIGVYSVDWIRPILEVLRELGSSHVLVVAAEDGLDEISNISATTIGELQNGEISLFKVSPEELGVDRINSHEIFQVDSADASLAILKKALTYELKPAGD
;
A
#
# COMPACT_ATOMS: atom_id res chain seq x y z
N PHE A 1 -8.97 5.46 -0.80
CA PHE A 1 -10.10 6.37 -1.08
C PHE A 1 -11.21 5.63 -1.82
N VAL A 2 -10.94 5.00 -2.97
CA VAL A 2 -11.95 4.31 -3.80
C VAL A 2 -12.69 3.23 -3.00
N ALA A 3 -11.99 2.35 -2.29
CA ALA A 3 -12.60 1.32 -1.45
C ALA A 3 -13.50 1.91 -0.35
N ALA A 4 -13.07 3.02 0.27
CA ALA A 4 -13.89 3.72 1.27
C ALA A 4 -15.13 4.35 0.66
N ALA A 5 -15.03 4.94 -0.53
CA ALA A 5 -16.16 5.48 -1.26
C ALA A 5 -17.15 4.38 -1.68
N ALA A 6 -16.67 3.17 -1.91
CA ALA A 6 -17.50 1.97 -2.16
C ALA A 6 -18.10 1.35 -0.88
N GLY A 7 -17.90 1.96 0.30
CA GLY A 7 -18.49 1.53 1.57
C GLY A 7 -17.59 0.70 2.47
N ALA A 8 -16.35 0.38 2.06
CA ALA A 8 -15.41 -0.32 2.92
C ALA A 8 -14.90 0.58 4.07
N LYS A 9 -14.59 -0.03 5.21
CA LYS A 9 -13.87 0.65 6.31
C LYS A 9 -12.37 0.39 6.14
N VAL A 10 -11.62 1.44 5.79
CA VAL A 10 -10.21 1.34 5.42
C VAL A 10 -9.30 1.86 6.52
N ALA A 11 -8.42 1.01 7.02
CA ALA A 11 -7.36 1.35 7.97
C ALA A 11 -6.01 1.31 7.26
N LYS A 12 -5.57 2.42 6.68
CA LYS A 12 -4.31 2.51 5.93
C LYS A 12 -3.15 2.73 6.89
N HIS A 13 -2.24 1.76 6.97
CA HIS A 13 -0.96 1.91 7.65
C HIS A 13 0.10 2.35 6.63
N GLY A 14 0.87 3.38 6.94
CA GLY A 14 1.83 3.88 5.98
C GLY A 14 2.89 4.82 6.57
N ASN A 15 3.85 5.19 5.73
CA ASN A 15 4.99 6.04 6.11
C ASN A 15 5.28 7.08 5.02
N ARG A 16 6.26 7.95 5.30
CA ARG A 16 6.89 8.81 4.30
C ARG A 16 7.73 7.99 3.34
N GLY A 17 8.02 8.54 2.18
CA GLY A 17 8.93 7.94 1.21
C GLY A 17 10.29 7.65 1.85
N ALA A 18 10.78 6.40 1.72
CA ALA A 18 12.08 5.99 2.22
C ALA A 18 13.15 6.02 1.12
N SER A 19 12.81 5.53 -0.06
CA SER A 19 13.63 5.49 -1.28
C SER A 19 13.01 6.28 -2.43
N SER A 20 11.71 6.56 -2.36
CA SER A 20 10.97 7.40 -3.30
C SER A 20 10.94 8.87 -2.83
N LYS A 21 10.70 9.78 -3.77
CA LYS A 21 10.59 11.22 -3.49
C LYS A 21 9.27 11.62 -2.81
N SER A 22 8.28 10.72 -2.81
CA SER A 22 6.99 10.91 -2.16
C SER A 22 6.44 9.54 -1.70
N GLY A 23 6.01 9.47 -0.45
CA GLY A 23 5.30 8.32 0.11
C GLY A 23 3.85 8.68 0.42
N SER A 24 3.07 7.71 0.88
CA SER A 24 1.64 7.93 1.17
C SER A 24 1.38 9.01 2.23
N ALA A 25 2.23 9.09 3.26
CA ALA A 25 2.12 10.13 4.29
C ALA A 25 2.40 11.53 3.72
N ASP A 26 3.40 11.66 2.84
CA ASP A 26 3.77 12.94 2.24
C ASP A 26 2.63 13.51 1.38
N VAL A 27 1.97 12.65 0.58
CA VAL A 27 0.82 13.04 -0.25
C VAL A 27 -0.38 13.46 0.60
N LEU A 28 -0.65 12.73 1.68
CA LEU A 28 -1.77 13.06 2.58
C LEU A 28 -1.54 14.36 3.32
N GLU A 29 -0.31 14.62 3.77
CA GLU A 29 0.07 15.88 4.41
C GLU A 29 -0.05 17.06 3.42
N ALA A 30 0.41 16.90 2.17
CA ALA A 30 0.19 17.89 1.11
C ALA A 30 -1.30 18.11 0.81
N ALA A 31 -2.15 17.10 1.01
CA ALA A 31 -3.60 17.22 0.91
C ALA A 31 -4.26 17.87 2.13
N GLY A 32 -3.48 18.25 3.17
CA GLY A 32 -3.98 18.87 4.40
C GLY A 32 -4.48 17.89 5.46
N VAL A 33 -4.19 16.58 5.30
CA VAL A 33 -4.57 15.56 6.30
C VAL A 33 -3.63 15.66 7.51
N ASN A 34 -4.21 15.74 8.71
CA ASN A 34 -3.42 15.68 9.95
C ASN A 34 -2.93 14.24 10.18
N LEU A 35 -1.60 14.06 10.24
CA LEU A 35 -0.96 12.77 10.49
C LEU A 35 -0.76 12.46 11.99
N ASP A 36 -0.93 13.46 12.87
CA ASP A 36 -0.69 13.35 14.31
C ASP A 36 -1.96 13.01 15.10
N LEU A 37 -2.85 12.23 14.48
CA LEU A 37 -4.07 11.77 15.12
C LEU A 37 -3.78 10.64 16.12
N THR A 38 -4.50 10.67 17.25
CA THR A 38 -4.51 9.55 18.20
C THR A 38 -5.24 8.33 17.63
N ALA A 39 -4.99 7.15 18.19
CA ALA A 39 -5.67 5.92 17.78
C ALA A 39 -7.20 6.06 17.85
N THR A 40 -7.73 6.74 18.88
CA THR A 40 -9.16 7.01 19.04
C THR A 40 -9.70 7.88 17.88
N GLN A 41 -9.01 8.98 17.56
CA GLN A 41 -9.40 9.87 16.47
C GLN A 41 -9.34 9.17 15.10
N ILE A 42 -8.34 8.31 14.89
CA ILE A 42 -8.26 7.48 13.66
C ILE A 42 -9.45 6.51 13.59
N GLY A 43 -9.78 5.84 14.70
CA GLY A 43 -10.96 4.98 14.78
C GLY A 43 -12.26 5.73 14.45
N GLU A 44 -12.43 6.94 14.99
CA GLU A 44 -13.58 7.79 14.66
C GLU A 44 -13.60 8.20 13.18
N ALA A 45 -12.44 8.52 12.58
CA ALA A 45 -12.34 8.82 11.15
C ALA A 45 -12.78 7.62 10.30
N ILE A 46 -12.31 6.41 10.62
CA ILE A 46 -12.74 5.18 9.93
C ILE A 46 -14.26 5.00 10.02
N LEU A 47 -14.85 5.24 11.18
CA LEU A 47 -16.29 5.08 11.37
C LEU A 47 -17.09 6.16 10.63
N LYS A 48 -16.67 7.42 10.69
CA LYS A 48 -17.42 8.57 10.15
C LYS A 48 -17.21 8.77 8.63
N VAL A 49 -15.96 8.69 8.16
CA VAL A 49 -15.61 8.96 6.75
C VAL A 49 -15.16 7.74 5.96
N GLY A 50 -15.07 6.58 6.61
CA GLY A 50 -14.73 5.33 5.94
C GLY A 50 -13.22 5.05 5.82
N VAL A 51 -12.34 6.02 6.10
CA VAL A 51 -10.90 5.84 6.01
C VAL A 51 -10.17 6.51 7.16
N GLY A 52 -9.14 5.84 7.69
CA GLY A 52 -8.20 6.39 8.66
C GLY A 52 -6.76 6.06 8.25
N PHE A 53 -5.85 7.00 8.46
CA PHE A 53 -4.44 6.83 8.19
C PHE A 53 -3.65 6.69 9.49
N MET A 54 -2.91 5.59 9.61
CA MET A 54 -2.04 5.31 10.75
C MET A 54 -0.59 5.56 10.35
N PHE A 55 -0.05 6.69 10.80
CA PHE A 55 1.33 7.06 10.52
C PHE A 55 2.30 6.17 11.30
N ALA A 56 3.08 5.33 10.61
CA ALA A 56 3.89 4.27 11.21
C ALA A 56 4.79 4.72 12.38
N PRO A 57 5.49 5.88 12.32
CA PRO A 57 6.30 6.35 13.44
C PRO A 57 5.52 6.63 14.74
N ALA A 58 4.24 6.99 14.64
CA ALA A 58 3.40 7.26 15.81
C ALA A 58 2.92 5.96 16.49
N HIS A 59 2.83 4.86 15.73
CA HIS A 59 2.28 3.60 16.22
C HIS A 59 3.34 2.53 16.57
N HIS A 60 4.60 2.71 16.15
CA HIS A 60 5.67 1.75 16.38
C HIS A 60 6.83 2.38 17.15
N SER A 61 6.63 2.67 18.43
CA SER A 61 7.63 3.34 19.27
C SER A 61 8.97 2.59 19.34
N ALA A 62 8.95 1.25 19.31
CA ALA A 62 10.16 0.42 19.31
C ALA A 62 11.04 0.64 18.05
N MET A 63 10.44 1.05 16.94
CA MET A 63 11.19 1.35 15.71
C MET A 63 12.14 2.53 15.84
N LYS A 64 11.93 3.43 16.80
CA LYS A 64 12.83 4.57 17.06
C LYS A 64 14.27 4.11 17.31
N HIS A 65 14.45 2.96 17.94
CA HIS A 65 15.77 2.41 18.27
C HIS A 65 16.53 1.86 17.07
N VAL A 66 15.85 1.50 15.99
CA VAL A 66 16.44 0.87 14.80
C VAL A 66 16.47 1.77 13.56
N ILE A 67 15.77 2.89 13.58
CA ILE A 67 15.68 3.81 12.41
C ILE A 67 17.05 4.29 11.96
N THR A 68 17.93 4.68 12.90
CA THR A 68 19.27 5.18 12.57
C THR A 68 20.11 4.11 11.91
N ALA A 69 20.13 2.89 12.47
CA ALA A 69 20.84 1.75 11.89
C ALA A 69 20.31 1.39 10.51
N ARG A 70 18.98 1.37 10.31
CA ARG A 70 18.37 1.12 9.00
C ARG A 70 18.80 2.13 7.93
N LYS A 71 18.84 3.42 8.29
CA LYS A 71 19.29 4.48 7.37
C LYS A 71 20.77 4.33 6.99
N GLN A 72 21.62 3.94 7.96
CA GLN A 72 23.04 3.75 7.73
C GLN A 72 23.33 2.52 6.84
N ILE A 73 22.58 1.43 7.04
CA ILE A 73 22.72 0.21 6.26
C ILE A 73 22.31 0.43 4.79
N GLY A 74 21.25 1.21 4.54
CA GLY A 74 20.81 1.62 3.21
C GLY A 74 20.30 0.51 2.28
N VAL A 75 20.14 -0.72 2.79
CA VAL A 75 19.63 -1.87 2.03
C VAL A 75 18.27 -2.34 2.56
N ARG A 76 17.56 -3.12 1.76
CA ARG A 76 16.33 -3.78 2.18
C ARG A 76 16.65 -4.83 3.26
N THR A 77 15.83 -4.85 4.31
CA THR A 77 15.97 -5.76 5.45
C THR A 77 14.61 -6.37 5.78
N VAL A 78 14.56 -7.29 6.74
CA VAL A 78 13.32 -7.86 7.28
C VAL A 78 12.31 -6.78 7.71
N PHE A 79 12.76 -5.61 8.14
CA PHE A 79 11.89 -4.49 8.50
C PHE A 79 11.05 -3.92 7.33
N ASN A 80 11.43 -4.20 6.10
CA ASN A 80 10.61 -3.85 4.93
C ASN A 80 9.41 -4.78 4.76
N LEU A 81 9.50 -5.99 5.31
CA LEU A 81 8.44 -7.01 5.30
C LEU A 81 7.57 -6.97 6.56
N LEU A 82 8.14 -6.55 7.70
CA LEU A 82 7.39 -6.50 8.96
C LEU A 82 6.32 -5.40 9.01
N GLY A 83 6.53 -4.29 8.30
CA GLY A 83 5.57 -3.17 8.29
C GLY A 83 4.14 -3.60 7.94
N PRO A 84 3.92 -4.29 6.81
CA PRO A 84 2.61 -4.80 6.43
C PRO A 84 1.99 -5.79 7.43
N LEU A 85 2.84 -6.56 8.14
CA LEU A 85 2.40 -7.58 9.11
C LEU A 85 1.99 -7.01 10.47
N THR A 86 2.25 -5.72 10.71
CA THR A 86 2.07 -5.07 12.01
C THR A 86 1.09 -3.91 11.97
N ASN A 87 0.07 -3.99 11.09
CA ASN A 87 -0.98 -2.98 11.02
C ASN A 87 -1.71 -2.86 12.38
N PRO A 88 -1.66 -1.67 13.04
CA PRO A 88 -2.21 -1.52 14.39
C PRO A 88 -3.72 -1.71 14.50
N ALA A 89 -4.45 -1.64 13.39
CA ALA A 89 -5.89 -1.85 13.37
C ALA A 89 -6.30 -3.32 13.48
N GLY A 90 -5.36 -4.27 13.33
CA GLY A 90 -5.70 -5.70 13.35
C GLY A 90 -6.74 -6.08 12.30
N ALA A 91 -6.72 -5.43 11.13
CA ALA A 91 -7.71 -5.64 10.08
C ALA A 91 -7.73 -7.09 9.61
N PRO A 92 -8.89 -7.77 9.59
CA PRO A 92 -8.97 -9.17 9.19
C PRO A 92 -8.79 -9.37 7.68
N ASN A 93 -9.02 -8.31 6.89
CA ASN A 93 -8.87 -8.31 5.44
C ASN A 93 -7.78 -7.31 5.04
N GLN A 94 -6.87 -7.73 4.15
CA GLN A 94 -5.71 -6.90 3.80
C GLN A 94 -5.35 -7.04 2.33
N VAL A 95 -4.80 -5.96 1.75
CA VAL A 95 -4.05 -6.00 0.49
C VAL A 95 -2.63 -5.52 0.79
N ILE A 96 -1.64 -6.31 0.42
CA ILE A 96 -0.23 -6.08 0.72
C ILE A 96 0.58 -6.19 -0.56
N GLY A 97 1.35 -5.16 -0.88
CA GLY A 97 2.34 -5.20 -1.95
C GLY A 97 3.71 -5.66 -1.45
N VAL A 98 4.37 -6.50 -2.25
CA VAL A 98 5.73 -6.97 -2.00
C VAL A 98 6.58 -6.81 -3.26
N TYR A 99 7.87 -6.58 -3.09
CA TYR A 99 8.80 -6.29 -4.19
C TYR A 99 9.31 -7.54 -4.92
N SER A 100 8.97 -8.74 -4.46
CA SER A 100 9.32 -10.02 -5.10
C SER A 100 8.22 -11.05 -4.86
N VAL A 101 7.94 -11.86 -5.88
CA VAL A 101 7.01 -12.97 -5.83
C VAL A 101 7.39 -14.00 -4.74
N ASP A 102 8.66 -14.13 -4.42
CA ASP A 102 9.16 -15.05 -3.40
C ASP A 102 8.59 -14.76 -2.00
N TRP A 103 8.17 -13.52 -1.73
CA TRP A 103 7.60 -13.12 -0.46
C TRP A 103 6.10 -13.34 -0.34
N ILE A 104 5.41 -13.61 -1.44
CA ILE A 104 3.95 -13.78 -1.43
C ILE A 104 3.54 -14.90 -0.47
N ARG A 105 4.03 -16.10 -0.68
CA ARG A 105 3.64 -17.27 0.15
C ARG A 105 4.08 -17.13 1.61
N PRO A 106 5.34 -16.76 1.95
CA PRO A 106 5.75 -16.55 3.34
C PRO A 106 4.88 -15.53 4.09
N ILE A 107 4.52 -14.41 3.45
CA ILE A 107 3.65 -13.38 4.05
C ILE A 107 2.25 -13.94 4.32
N LEU A 108 1.66 -14.67 3.37
CA LEU A 108 0.35 -15.27 3.54
C LEU A 108 0.33 -16.32 4.65
N GLU A 109 1.37 -17.14 4.76
CA GLU A 109 1.49 -18.12 5.83
C GLU A 109 1.54 -17.45 7.20
N VAL A 110 2.34 -16.39 7.36
CA VAL A 110 2.39 -15.61 8.60
C VAL A 110 1.03 -14.99 8.92
N LEU A 111 0.36 -14.39 7.92
CA LEU A 111 -0.94 -13.75 8.14
C LEU A 111 -2.04 -14.76 8.47
N ARG A 112 -1.97 -15.97 7.93
CA ARG A 112 -2.84 -17.08 8.31
C ARG A 112 -2.64 -17.44 9.78
N GLU A 113 -1.40 -17.60 10.25
CA GLU A 113 -1.09 -17.87 11.66
C GLU A 113 -1.50 -16.72 12.58
N LEU A 114 -1.47 -15.47 12.08
CA LEU A 114 -1.96 -14.29 12.80
C LEU A 114 -3.49 -14.16 12.80
N GLY A 115 -4.21 -15.07 12.13
CA GLY A 115 -5.67 -15.12 12.13
C GLY A 115 -6.35 -14.18 11.13
N SER A 116 -5.65 -13.71 10.10
CA SER A 116 -6.27 -12.94 9.02
C SER A 116 -7.28 -13.79 8.25
N SER A 117 -8.39 -13.19 7.84
CA SER A 117 -9.50 -13.89 7.18
C SER A 117 -9.38 -13.91 5.67
N HIS A 118 -9.07 -12.76 5.06
CA HIS A 118 -8.93 -12.64 3.61
C HIS A 118 -7.80 -11.66 3.28
N VAL A 119 -6.77 -12.14 2.62
CA VAL A 119 -5.58 -11.35 2.29
C VAL A 119 -5.20 -11.56 0.84
N LEU A 120 -4.90 -10.47 0.15
CA LEU A 120 -4.21 -10.49 -1.14
C LEU A 120 -2.78 -9.96 -0.94
N VAL A 121 -1.80 -10.73 -1.39
CA VAL A 121 -0.39 -10.29 -1.46
C VAL A 121 0.00 -10.24 -2.93
N VAL A 122 0.47 -9.09 -3.40
CA VAL A 122 0.68 -8.82 -4.82
C VAL A 122 2.13 -8.45 -5.13
N ALA A 123 2.62 -8.91 -6.28
CA ALA A 123 3.92 -8.55 -6.83
C ALA A 123 3.85 -8.52 -8.36
N ALA A 124 4.15 -7.38 -8.96
CA ALA A 124 4.16 -7.23 -10.41
C ALA A 124 5.49 -7.63 -11.03
N GLU A 125 5.46 -8.10 -12.29
CA GLU A 125 6.66 -8.52 -13.03
C GLU A 125 7.61 -7.37 -13.38
N ASP A 126 7.10 -6.13 -13.41
CA ASP A 126 7.88 -4.91 -13.61
C ASP A 126 8.54 -4.39 -12.32
N GLY A 127 8.37 -5.11 -11.20
CA GLY A 127 8.98 -4.81 -9.90
C GLY A 127 8.17 -3.87 -9.01
N LEU A 128 6.95 -3.49 -9.41
CA LEU A 128 6.03 -2.78 -8.53
C LEU A 128 5.49 -3.71 -7.44
N ASP A 129 5.35 -3.16 -6.25
CA ASP A 129 4.63 -3.74 -5.12
C ASP A 129 3.13 -3.38 -5.14
N GLU A 130 2.56 -3.36 -6.35
CA GLU A 130 1.17 -3.02 -6.63
C GLU A 130 0.62 -3.93 -7.75
N ILE A 131 -0.69 -3.86 -8.03
CA ILE A 131 -1.27 -4.45 -9.24
C ILE A 131 -0.92 -3.51 -10.40
N SER A 132 -0.06 -3.99 -11.30
CA SER A 132 0.46 -3.16 -12.39
C SER A 132 -0.53 -3.06 -13.56
N ASN A 133 -0.52 -1.89 -14.20
CA ASN A 133 -1.14 -1.68 -15.50
C ASN A 133 -0.13 -1.74 -16.67
N ILE A 134 1.10 -2.19 -16.40
CA ILE A 134 2.17 -2.36 -17.41
C ILE A 134 2.46 -3.84 -17.64
N SER A 135 2.48 -4.64 -16.57
CA SER A 135 2.88 -6.05 -16.62
C SER A 135 1.87 -6.93 -15.91
N ALA A 136 2.01 -8.23 -16.07
CA ALA A 136 1.26 -9.17 -15.25
C ALA A 136 1.66 -9.06 -13.77
N THR A 137 0.69 -9.29 -12.90
CA THR A 137 0.89 -9.30 -11.44
C THR A 137 0.60 -10.69 -10.91
N THR A 138 1.52 -11.23 -10.13
CA THR A 138 1.28 -12.43 -9.34
C THR A 138 0.54 -12.05 -8.08
N ILE A 139 -0.57 -12.71 -7.82
CA ILE A 139 -1.41 -12.53 -6.64
C ILE A 139 -1.41 -13.84 -5.85
N GLY A 140 -1.10 -13.75 -4.57
CA GLY A 140 -1.39 -14.78 -3.61
C GLY A 140 -2.63 -14.38 -2.81
N GLU A 141 -3.54 -15.30 -2.64
CA GLU A 141 -4.76 -15.10 -1.87
C GLU A 141 -4.81 -16.07 -0.69
N LEU A 142 -5.05 -15.53 0.49
CA LEU A 142 -5.48 -16.28 1.68
C LEU A 142 -6.97 -16.04 1.82
N GLN A 143 -7.76 -17.09 1.74
CA GLN A 143 -9.20 -17.02 1.99
C GLN A 143 -9.66 -18.33 2.67
N ASN A 144 -10.44 -18.21 3.74
CA ASN A 144 -10.94 -19.36 4.51
C ASN A 144 -9.84 -20.33 4.99
N GLY A 145 -8.63 -19.82 5.28
CA GLY A 145 -7.47 -20.60 5.71
C GLY A 145 -6.68 -21.27 4.57
N GLU A 146 -7.16 -21.20 3.34
CA GLU A 146 -6.47 -21.73 2.16
C GLU A 146 -5.67 -20.67 1.45
N ILE A 147 -4.53 -21.08 0.88
CA ILE A 147 -3.63 -20.20 0.11
C ILE A 147 -3.60 -20.65 -1.34
N SER A 148 -4.00 -19.78 -2.25
CA SER A 148 -3.89 -19.94 -3.69
C SER A 148 -2.96 -18.90 -4.31
N LEU A 149 -2.37 -19.22 -5.47
CA LEU A 149 -1.57 -18.30 -6.26
C LEU A 149 -2.06 -18.31 -7.71
N PHE A 150 -2.21 -17.12 -8.26
CA PHE A 150 -2.59 -16.93 -9.66
C PHE A 150 -1.95 -15.67 -10.23
N LYS A 151 -2.03 -15.48 -11.54
CA LYS A 151 -1.59 -14.26 -12.21
C LYS A 151 -2.77 -13.57 -12.86
N VAL A 152 -2.69 -12.24 -12.91
CA VAL A 152 -3.62 -11.40 -13.65
C VAL A 152 -2.85 -10.45 -14.54
N SER A 153 -3.35 -10.22 -15.75
CA SER A 153 -2.89 -9.17 -16.64
C SER A 153 -3.79 -7.94 -16.51
N PRO A 154 -3.33 -6.75 -16.92
CA PRO A 154 -4.17 -5.55 -16.98
C PRO A 154 -5.46 -5.78 -17.77
N GLU A 155 -5.37 -6.46 -18.91
CA GLU A 155 -6.47 -6.72 -19.81
C GLU A 155 -7.56 -7.60 -19.17
N GLU A 156 -7.17 -8.60 -18.38
CA GLU A 156 -8.10 -9.43 -17.60
C GLU A 156 -8.86 -8.64 -16.54
N LEU A 157 -8.27 -7.51 -16.08
CA LEU A 157 -8.92 -6.57 -15.17
C LEU A 157 -9.71 -5.47 -15.89
N GLY A 158 -9.78 -5.50 -17.23
CA GLY A 158 -10.48 -4.50 -18.03
C GLY A 158 -9.75 -3.18 -18.14
N VAL A 159 -8.43 -3.18 -17.95
CA VAL A 159 -7.57 -1.99 -18.01
C VAL A 159 -6.63 -2.13 -19.21
N ASP A 160 -6.54 -1.08 -20.03
CA ASP A 160 -5.58 -1.05 -21.13
C ASP A 160 -4.15 -0.99 -20.60
N ARG A 161 -3.27 -1.80 -21.21
CA ARG A 161 -1.85 -1.81 -20.85
C ARG A 161 -1.20 -0.52 -21.30
N ILE A 162 -0.43 0.08 -20.40
CA ILE A 162 0.42 1.24 -20.71
C ILE A 162 1.89 0.79 -20.89
N ASN A 163 2.68 1.62 -21.57
CA ASN A 163 4.03 1.24 -21.98
C ASN A 163 5.13 1.74 -21.05
N SER A 164 4.81 2.63 -20.11
CA SER A 164 5.81 3.27 -19.25
C SER A 164 5.23 3.72 -17.91
N HIS A 165 6.05 3.64 -16.87
CA HIS A 165 5.75 4.24 -15.56
C HIS A 165 5.96 5.76 -15.51
N GLU A 166 6.47 6.38 -16.58
CA GLU A 166 6.84 7.81 -16.57
C GLU A 166 5.69 8.73 -16.15
N ILE A 167 4.45 8.38 -16.55
CA ILE A 167 3.26 9.16 -16.18
C ILE A 167 2.99 9.19 -14.66
N PHE A 168 3.55 8.24 -13.91
CA PHE A 168 3.40 8.14 -12.45
C PHE A 168 4.65 8.61 -11.70
N GLN A 169 5.72 8.94 -12.41
CA GLN A 169 6.93 9.44 -11.76
C GLN A 169 6.73 10.89 -11.31
N VAL A 170 7.05 11.12 -10.05
CA VAL A 170 6.91 12.44 -9.43
C VAL A 170 8.21 12.81 -8.72
N ASP A 171 8.43 14.11 -8.59
CA ASP A 171 9.60 14.68 -7.91
C ASP A 171 9.24 15.29 -6.54
N SER A 172 7.95 15.41 -6.24
CA SER A 172 7.46 16.04 -5.01
C SER A 172 6.11 15.46 -4.54
N ALA A 173 5.77 15.72 -3.28
CA ALA A 173 4.46 15.38 -2.71
C ALA A 173 3.32 16.14 -3.40
N ASP A 174 3.54 17.38 -3.76
CA ASP A 174 2.52 18.20 -4.46
C ASP A 174 2.25 17.67 -5.86
N ALA A 175 3.28 17.27 -6.61
CA ALA A 175 3.12 16.63 -7.91
C ALA A 175 2.35 15.29 -7.78
N SER A 176 2.69 14.49 -6.77
CA SER A 176 1.98 13.25 -6.47
C SER A 176 0.50 13.49 -6.13
N LEU A 177 0.21 14.52 -5.32
CA LEU A 177 -1.17 14.91 -4.99
C LEU A 177 -1.95 15.37 -6.23
N ALA A 178 -1.29 16.10 -7.14
CA ALA A 178 -1.92 16.53 -8.39
C ALA A 178 -2.32 15.33 -9.27
N ILE A 179 -1.43 14.33 -9.41
CA ILE A 179 -1.72 13.08 -10.13
C ILE A 179 -2.85 12.32 -9.43
N LEU A 180 -2.79 12.16 -8.10
CA LEU A 180 -3.85 11.49 -7.35
C LEU A 180 -5.22 12.13 -7.59
N LYS A 181 -5.31 13.46 -7.54
CA LYS A 181 -6.57 14.18 -7.82
C LYS A 181 -7.08 13.90 -9.23
N LYS A 182 -6.21 13.97 -10.24
CA LYS A 182 -6.59 13.66 -11.63
C LYS A 182 -7.06 12.22 -11.79
N ALA A 183 -6.40 11.26 -11.13
CA ALA A 183 -6.81 9.86 -11.16
C ALA A 183 -8.21 9.67 -10.54
N LEU A 184 -8.50 10.32 -9.42
CA LEU A 184 -9.81 10.24 -8.74
C LEU A 184 -10.93 10.95 -9.50
N THR A 185 -10.62 11.90 -10.39
CA THR A 185 -11.59 12.63 -11.22
C THR A 185 -11.67 12.09 -12.66
N TYR A 186 -10.99 10.97 -12.96
CA TYR A 186 -10.88 10.39 -14.33
C TYR A 186 -10.27 11.35 -15.37
N GLU A 187 -9.46 12.31 -14.91
CA GLU A 187 -8.75 13.25 -15.79
C GLU A 187 -7.37 12.75 -16.19
N LEU A 188 -6.86 11.71 -15.51
CA LEU A 188 -5.61 11.06 -15.84
C LEU A 188 -5.86 10.08 -17.00
N LYS A 189 -5.52 10.50 -18.20
CA LYS A 189 -5.51 9.60 -19.37
C LYS A 189 -4.14 8.97 -19.49
N PRO A 190 -4.04 7.66 -19.80
CA PRO A 190 -2.78 7.08 -20.24
C PRO A 190 -2.28 7.87 -21.44
N ALA A 191 -1.01 8.23 -21.47
CA ALA A 191 -0.38 8.84 -22.62
C ALA A 191 -0.26 7.76 -23.72
N GLY A 192 -1.20 7.74 -24.63
CA GLY A 192 -1.27 6.76 -25.70
C GLY A 192 -2.49 6.99 -26.60
N ASP A 193 -2.56 8.14 -27.21
CA ASP A 193 -3.23 8.39 -28.49
C ASP A 193 -2.21 8.95 -29.46
#